data_3bf1fc5c141f92e90f3344dbacdf449e
#
_entry.id   3bf1fc5c141f92e90f3344dbacdf449e
#
_cell.length_a   1.000
_cell.length_b   1.000
_cell.length_c   1.000
_cell.angle_alpha   90.00
_cell.angle_beta   90.00
_cell.angle_gamma   90.00
#
_symmetry.space_group_name_H-M   'P 1'
#
loop_
_entity.id
_entity.type
_entity.pdbx_description
1 polymer ?
#
loop_
_entity_poly.entity_id
_entity_poly.type
_entity_poly.pdbx_seq_one_letter_code
_entity_poly.pdbx_strand_id
1 'polypeptide(L)'
;MTKVSLVIPTLNAEGDIEGLLNRIYRQTRRPDEVIVVDSSSSDRTVDIVKTFEWVRLISIERSEFNHGLTRDMALRESIGDIVCFMTQDAVPADEFYIENLIAPILNDFRVVVSSGRQLPKDDARRFEQLVREFNYGPESNVRSKADVVTMGIKAYFATDVCSAYRRSAYIELGGFGKTDMSEDMLMAAKAVNAGYSVAYAADACVHHSHNLTPAEQYRRNYAIGRFLEANGEIVGCSSEVGEGRRLVKSVSRQLLHEGNIREFAAFGFDCCARLLGNRAGRRAARKERL
;
A
#
# COMPACT_ATOMS: atom_id res chain seq x y z
N MET A 1 13.77 12.64 20.90
CA MET A 1 12.63 12.67 19.96
C MET A 1 12.69 11.41 19.11
N THR A 2 11.54 10.80 18.80
CA THR A 2 11.45 9.65 17.88
C THR A 2 11.87 10.06 16.48
N LYS A 3 12.85 9.37 15.90
CA LYS A 3 13.32 9.61 14.54
C LYS A 3 12.39 8.95 13.53
N VAL A 4 12.18 9.62 12.41
CA VAL A 4 11.32 9.16 11.30
C VAL A 4 12.14 9.12 10.02
N SER A 5 12.21 7.95 9.37
CA SER A 5 12.73 7.81 8.00
C SER A 5 11.58 7.62 7.02
N LEU A 6 11.68 8.18 5.83
CA LEU A 6 10.77 7.95 4.71
C LEU A 6 11.53 7.24 3.59
N VAL A 7 10.99 6.15 3.08
CA VAL A 7 11.54 5.36 1.97
C VAL A 7 10.62 5.43 0.77
N ILE A 8 11.17 5.77 -0.40
CA ILE A 8 10.45 5.90 -1.67
C ILE A 8 11.17 5.05 -2.73
N PRO A 9 10.70 3.83 -3.04
CA PRO A 9 11.20 3.09 -4.20
C PRO A 9 10.79 3.78 -5.50
N THR A 10 11.74 3.90 -6.45
CA THR A 10 11.50 4.59 -7.72
C THR A 10 11.92 3.77 -8.93
N LEU A 11 11.21 4.01 -10.02
CA LEU A 11 11.55 3.60 -11.36
C LEU A 11 10.87 4.52 -12.38
N ASN A 12 11.65 5.24 -13.18
CA ASN A 12 11.16 6.14 -14.23
C ASN A 12 10.08 7.10 -13.70
N ALA A 13 10.43 7.89 -12.71
CA ALA A 13 9.55 8.78 -11.97
C ALA A 13 9.80 10.27 -12.26
N GLU A 14 10.43 10.63 -13.40
CA GLU A 14 10.81 12.02 -13.69
C GLU A 14 9.63 13.00 -13.67
N GLY A 15 8.40 12.51 -13.96
CA GLY A 15 7.19 13.33 -13.94
C GLY A 15 6.62 13.61 -12.53
N ASP A 16 6.97 12.79 -11.56
CA ASP A 16 6.32 12.82 -10.22
C ASP A 16 7.29 13.20 -9.09
N ILE A 17 8.57 12.77 -9.18
CA ILE A 17 9.48 12.74 -8.04
C ILE A 17 9.83 14.14 -7.51
N GLU A 18 10.01 15.15 -8.36
CA GLU A 18 10.30 16.51 -7.94
C GLU A 18 9.15 17.10 -7.11
N GLY A 19 7.92 16.95 -7.62
CA GLY A 19 6.71 17.41 -6.94
C GLY A 19 6.50 16.71 -5.61
N LEU A 20 6.74 15.40 -5.56
CA LEU A 20 6.64 14.59 -4.34
C LEU A 20 7.66 15.05 -3.29
N LEU A 21 8.94 15.15 -3.63
CA LEU A 21 9.99 15.57 -2.70
C LEU A 21 9.72 16.98 -2.15
N ASN A 22 9.27 17.92 -2.99
CA ASN A 22 8.89 19.25 -2.54
C ASN A 22 7.72 19.23 -1.55
N ARG A 23 6.72 18.35 -1.71
CA ARG A 23 5.63 18.19 -0.75
C ARG A 23 6.10 17.56 0.57
N ILE A 24 7.01 16.58 0.52
CA ILE A 24 7.63 16.00 1.73
C ILE A 24 8.44 17.06 2.50
N TYR A 25 9.17 17.91 1.80
CA TYR A 25 9.92 19.00 2.43
C TYR A 25 9.03 19.98 3.21
N ARG A 26 7.78 20.16 2.80
CA ARG A 26 6.81 21.10 3.41
C ARG A 26 5.99 20.49 4.54
N GLN A 27 6.18 19.20 4.88
CA GLN A 27 5.44 18.56 5.96
C GLN A 27 5.72 19.21 7.32
N THR A 28 4.68 19.36 8.17
CA THR A 28 4.78 19.88 9.55
C THR A 28 5.71 19.02 10.38
N ARG A 29 5.59 17.69 10.26
CA ARG A 29 6.56 16.71 10.75
C ARG A 29 7.42 16.22 9.60
N ARG A 30 8.55 16.89 9.35
CA ARG A 30 9.51 16.42 8.35
C ARG A 30 10.13 15.10 8.80
N PRO A 31 10.35 14.14 7.88
CA PRO A 31 11.22 13.00 8.16
C PRO A 31 12.63 13.48 8.53
N ASP A 32 13.27 12.78 9.46
CA ASP A 32 14.67 13.03 9.83
C ASP A 32 15.63 12.48 8.75
N GLU A 33 15.12 11.58 7.90
CA GLU A 33 15.83 10.99 6.77
C GLU A 33 14.84 10.66 5.65
N VAL A 34 15.21 10.94 4.41
CA VAL A 34 14.49 10.48 3.22
C VAL A 34 15.43 9.66 2.35
N ILE A 35 15.02 8.43 2.04
CA ILE A 35 15.75 7.49 1.21
C ILE A 35 14.95 7.25 -0.07
N VAL A 36 15.52 7.58 -1.22
CA VAL A 36 15.02 7.16 -2.52
C VAL A 36 15.81 5.93 -2.95
N VAL A 37 15.10 4.84 -3.27
CA VAL A 37 15.71 3.61 -3.79
C VAL A 37 15.37 3.50 -5.26
N ASP A 38 16.31 3.86 -6.10
CA ASP A 38 16.14 3.81 -7.56
C ASP A 38 16.54 2.47 -8.14
N SER A 39 15.65 1.84 -8.92
CA SER A 39 15.87 0.53 -9.54
C SER A 39 16.25 0.65 -11.01
N SER A 40 17.35 1.37 -11.28
CA SER A 40 17.93 1.62 -12.62
C SER A 40 16.96 2.36 -13.54
N SER A 41 16.50 3.55 -13.12
CA SER A 41 15.72 4.46 -13.97
C SER A 41 16.52 4.87 -15.21
N SER A 42 15.86 4.92 -16.36
CA SER A 42 16.45 5.32 -17.65
C SER A 42 16.08 6.75 -18.07
N ASP A 43 15.23 7.41 -17.30
CA ASP A 43 14.82 8.80 -17.46
C ASP A 43 15.62 9.74 -16.52
N ARG A 44 15.18 10.97 -16.32
CA ARG A 44 15.86 11.94 -15.46
C ARG A 44 15.60 11.77 -13.96
N THR A 45 14.95 10.70 -13.51
CA THR A 45 14.63 10.47 -12.10
C THR A 45 15.84 10.67 -11.18
N VAL A 46 16.95 9.99 -11.48
CA VAL A 46 18.17 10.04 -10.68
C VAL A 46 18.77 11.43 -10.66
N ASP A 47 18.80 12.12 -11.79
CA ASP A 47 19.34 13.49 -11.90
C ASP A 47 18.51 14.46 -11.07
N ILE A 48 17.17 14.34 -11.11
CA ILE A 48 16.26 15.15 -10.29
C ILE A 48 16.50 14.88 -8.81
N VAL A 49 16.54 13.63 -8.37
CA VAL A 49 16.76 13.27 -6.95
C VAL A 49 18.07 13.84 -6.43
N LYS A 50 19.15 13.83 -7.20
CA LYS A 50 20.46 14.40 -6.83
C LYS A 50 20.46 15.91 -6.60
N THR A 51 19.46 16.64 -7.08
CA THR A 51 19.33 18.07 -6.78
C THR A 51 18.85 18.35 -5.34
N PHE A 52 18.34 17.33 -4.64
CA PHE A 52 17.87 17.43 -3.26
C PHE A 52 18.92 16.91 -2.29
N GLU A 53 19.82 17.78 -1.81
CA GLU A 53 20.94 17.41 -0.91
C GLU A 53 20.53 16.69 0.38
N TRP A 54 19.26 16.85 0.81
CA TRP A 54 18.70 16.20 1.99
C TRP A 54 18.12 14.79 1.73
N VAL A 55 18.18 14.31 0.48
CA VAL A 55 17.70 12.99 0.07
C VAL A 55 18.91 12.05 -0.11
N ARG A 56 18.86 10.91 0.57
CA ARG A 56 19.80 9.82 0.35
C ARG A 56 19.33 8.96 -0.82
N LEU A 57 20.11 8.89 -1.87
CA LEU A 57 19.86 8.03 -3.02
C LEU A 57 20.59 6.70 -2.85
N ILE A 58 19.84 5.58 -3.02
CA ILE A 58 20.38 4.23 -3.14
C ILE A 58 20.00 3.73 -4.54
N SER A 59 20.96 3.30 -5.32
CA SER A 59 20.72 2.70 -6.64
C SER A 59 20.90 1.19 -6.57
N ILE A 60 19.96 0.46 -7.14
CA ILE A 60 20.00 -1.00 -7.27
C ILE A 60 19.81 -1.39 -8.74
N GLU A 61 20.29 -2.57 -9.11
CA GLU A 61 20.01 -3.12 -10.43
C GLU A 61 18.52 -3.46 -10.59
N ARG A 62 17.99 -3.29 -11.82
CA ARG A 62 16.59 -3.61 -12.10
C ARG A 62 16.21 -5.04 -11.75
N SER A 63 17.12 -5.98 -11.96
CA SER A 63 16.95 -7.40 -11.66
C SER A 63 16.93 -7.73 -10.16
N GLU A 64 17.45 -6.83 -9.32
CA GLU A 64 17.48 -6.99 -7.86
C GLU A 64 16.20 -6.49 -7.20
N PHE A 65 15.40 -5.69 -7.94
CA PHE A 65 14.16 -5.14 -7.39
C PHE A 65 13.17 -6.25 -7.02
N ASN A 66 12.74 -6.22 -5.77
CA ASN A 66 11.62 -7.02 -5.25
C ASN A 66 10.88 -6.17 -4.22
N HIS A 67 9.54 -6.14 -4.29
CA HIS A 67 8.74 -5.28 -3.43
C HIS A 67 9.07 -5.42 -1.94
N GLY A 68 9.17 -6.65 -1.44
CA GLY A 68 9.53 -6.90 -0.05
C GLY A 68 11.01 -6.65 0.24
N LEU A 69 11.92 -7.26 -0.53
CA LEU A 69 13.36 -7.19 -0.23
C LEU A 69 13.95 -5.79 -0.36
N THR A 70 13.49 -5.01 -1.35
CA THR A 70 13.95 -3.62 -1.54
C THR A 70 13.56 -2.74 -0.36
N ARG A 71 12.31 -2.88 0.13
CA ARG A 71 11.86 -2.16 1.33
C ARG A 71 12.56 -2.65 2.59
N ASP A 72 12.77 -3.97 2.75
CA ASP A 72 13.54 -4.55 3.86
C ASP A 72 14.95 -3.97 3.94
N MET A 73 15.64 -3.93 2.79
CA MET A 73 16.99 -3.35 2.71
C MET A 73 16.98 -1.89 3.17
N ALA A 74 16.11 -1.06 2.59
CA ALA A 74 16.05 0.36 2.91
C ALA A 74 15.65 0.62 4.37
N LEU A 75 14.73 -0.17 4.94
CA LEU A 75 14.37 -0.07 6.35
C LEU A 75 15.55 -0.41 7.27
N ARG A 76 16.31 -1.47 6.95
CA ARG A 76 17.48 -1.86 7.76
C ARG A 76 18.58 -0.82 7.74
N GLU A 77 18.77 -0.15 6.61
CA GLU A 77 19.74 0.94 6.44
C GLU A 77 19.28 2.27 6.98
N SER A 78 17.97 2.44 7.29
CA SER A 78 17.43 3.68 7.82
C SER A 78 17.78 3.90 9.28
N ILE A 79 17.75 5.19 9.71
CA ILE A 79 18.04 5.58 11.10
C ILE A 79 16.79 5.80 11.94
N GLY A 80 15.59 5.74 11.32
CA GLY A 80 14.32 6.02 11.99
C GLY A 80 13.90 4.95 12.99
N ASP A 81 13.32 5.37 14.11
CA ASP A 81 12.56 4.50 15.03
C ASP A 81 11.23 4.09 14.40
N ILE A 82 10.69 4.96 13.57
CA ILE A 82 9.53 4.73 12.69
C ILE A 82 10.00 4.90 11.25
N VAL A 83 9.68 3.93 10.41
CA VAL A 83 10.00 3.98 8.98
C VAL A 83 8.71 4.03 8.18
N CYS A 84 8.56 5.11 7.41
CA CYS A 84 7.45 5.30 6.50
C CYS A 84 7.82 4.78 5.11
N PHE A 85 6.87 4.14 4.42
CA PHE A 85 6.97 3.84 2.99
C PHE A 85 5.95 4.65 2.20
N MET A 86 6.35 5.05 1.00
CA MET A 86 5.51 5.75 0.05
C MET A 86 5.86 5.31 -1.36
N THR A 87 4.88 5.15 -2.24
CA THR A 87 5.16 4.94 -3.67
C THR A 87 5.41 6.27 -4.37
N GLN A 88 6.19 6.24 -5.44
CA GLN A 88 6.62 7.44 -6.18
C GLN A 88 5.46 8.29 -6.72
N ASP A 89 4.30 7.70 -6.93
CA ASP A 89 3.10 8.30 -7.52
C ASP A 89 1.99 8.62 -6.51
N ALA A 90 2.27 8.44 -5.22
CA ALA A 90 1.41 8.86 -4.12
C ALA A 90 1.79 10.28 -3.69
N VAL A 91 0.83 11.19 -3.71
CA VAL A 91 1.06 12.61 -3.39
C VAL A 91 0.33 12.97 -2.10
N PRO A 92 1.03 13.42 -1.03
CA PRO A 92 0.39 13.89 0.19
C PRO A 92 -0.67 14.96 -0.10
N ALA A 93 -1.86 14.82 0.47
CA ALA A 93 -2.95 15.77 0.24
C ALA A 93 -2.70 17.11 0.91
N ASP A 94 -2.02 17.09 2.08
CA ASP A 94 -1.69 18.28 2.87
C ASP A 94 -0.33 18.16 3.58
N GLU A 95 0.02 19.14 4.38
CA GLU A 95 1.27 19.22 5.15
C GLU A 95 1.26 18.39 6.45
N PHE A 96 0.13 17.83 6.86
CA PHE A 96 -0.02 17.04 8.09
C PHE A 96 0.11 15.53 7.86
N TYR A 97 0.31 15.10 6.62
CA TYR A 97 0.29 13.69 6.24
C TYR A 97 1.23 12.82 7.08
N ILE A 98 2.51 13.19 7.23
CA ILE A 98 3.49 12.39 8.01
C ILE A 98 3.11 12.36 9.49
N GLU A 99 2.71 13.50 10.05
CA GLU A 99 2.27 13.61 11.45
C GLU A 99 1.08 12.68 11.74
N ASN A 100 0.04 12.75 10.90
CA ASN A 100 -1.14 11.92 11.01
C ASN A 100 -0.84 10.43 10.81
N LEU A 101 0.07 10.09 9.89
CA LEU A 101 0.43 8.71 9.60
C LEU A 101 1.13 8.02 10.78
N ILE A 102 2.03 8.72 11.46
CA ILE A 102 2.80 8.16 12.58
C ILE A 102 2.09 8.28 13.94
N ALA A 103 1.09 9.15 14.07
CA ALA A 103 0.39 9.40 15.33
C ALA A 103 -0.14 8.13 16.02
N PRO A 104 -0.78 7.17 15.33
CA PRO A 104 -1.23 5.93 15.97
C PRO A 104 -0.08 5.12 16.60
N ILE A 105 1.09 5.09 15.95
CA ILE A 105 2.27 4.37 16.44
C ILE A 105 2.87 5.08 17.66
N LEU A 106 2.86 6.42 17.68
CA LEU A 106 3.37 7.20 18.82
C LEU A 106 2.47 7.10 20.02
N ASN A 107 1.14 7.06 19.84
CA ASN A 107 0.14 7.10 20.89
C ASN A 107 -0.11 5.73 21.57
N ASP A 108 0.12 4.61 20.87
CA ASP A 108 -0.01 3.26 21.46
C ASP A 108 1.20 2.39 21.02
N PHE A 109 1.94 1.88 22.00
CA PHE A 109 3.10 1.01 21.75
C PHE A 109 2.73 -0.33 21.08
N ARG A 110 1.47 -0.77 21.22
CA ARG A 110 0.97 -1.99 20.57
C ARG A 110 0.70 -1.77 19.09
N VAL A 111 0.49 -0.53 18.65
CA VAL A 111 0.35 -0.21 17.24
C VAL A 111 1.73 -0.20 16.60
N VAL A 112 1.99 -1.13 15.70
CA VAL A 112 3.30 -1.30 15.06
C VAL A 112 3.27 -1.07 13.55
N VAL A 113 2.07 -1.03 12.96
CA VAL A 113 1.82 -0.67 11.57
C VAL A 113 0.72 0.37 11.53
N SER A 114 0.91 1.41 10.73
CA SER A 114 -0.12 2.40 10.38
C SER A 114 -0.16 2.56 8.87
N SER A 115 -1.33 2.69 8.29
CA SER A 115 -1.48 3.02 6.87
C SER A 115 -2.49 4.14 6.66
N GLY A 116 -2.20 5.02 5.71
CA GLY A 116 -3.01 6.19 5.41
C GLY A 116 -4.16 5.91 4.43
N ARG A 117 -4.89 6.97 4.14
CA ARG A 117 -6.03 7.00 3.24
C ARG A 117 -5.60 7.36 1.82
N GLN A 118 -6.02 6.54 0.86
CA GLN A 118 -5.82 6.84 -0.56
C GLN A 118 -7.07 7.54 -1.12
N LEU A 119 -6.91 8.78 -1.53
CA LEU A 119 -7.89 9.55 -2.27
C LEU A 119 -7.67 9.33 -3.78
N PRO A 120 -8.74 9.33 -4.61
CA PRO A 120 -8.57 9.26 -6.05
C PRO A 120 -7.82 10.49 -6.58
N LYS A 121 -7.03 10.30 -7.65
CA LYS A 121 -6.49 11.41 -8.44
C LYS A 121 -7.60 12.06 -9.27
N ASP A 122 -7.39 13.28 -9.76
CA ASP A 122 -8.39 14.06 -10.51
C ASP A 122 -8.80 13.36 -11.81
N ASP A 123 -7.90 12.60 -12.43
CA ASP A 123 -8.15 11.83 -13.66
C ASP A 123 -8.78 10.45 -13.42
N ALA A 124 -9.05 10.09 -12.17
CA ALA A 124 -9.61 8.78 -11.84
C ALA A 124 -11.00 8.59 -12.46
N ARG A 125 -11.22 7.45 -13.10
CA ARG A 125 -12.53 7.05 -13.61
C ARG A 125 -13.56 7.00 -12.48
N ARG A 126 -14.82 7.28 -12.78
CA ARG A 126 -15.86 7.35 -11.73
C ARG A 126 -15.97 6.07 -10.92
N PHE A 127 -15.93 4.90 -11.55
CA PHE A 127 -15.96 3.65 -10.78
C PHE A 127 -14.72 3.46 -9.89
N GLU A 128 -13.53 3.91 -10.30
CA GLU A 128 -12.32 3.85 -9.48
C GLU A 128 -12.42 4.78 -8.26
N GLN A 129 -13.00 5.97 -8.42
CA GLN A 129 -13.31 6.86 -7.29
C GLN A 129 -14.19 6.15 -6.27
N LEU A 130 -15.29 5.52 -6.70
CA LEU A 130 -16.20 4.77 -5.83
C LEU A 130 -15.54 3.56 -5.17
N VAL A 131 -14.65 2.87 -5.88
CA VAL A 131 -13.83 1.77 -5.31
C VAL A 131 -12.90 2.29 -4.22
N ARG A 132 -12.26 3.45 -4.42
CA ARG A 132 -11.41 4.10 -3.40
C ARG A 132 -12.23 4.52 -2.19
N GLU A 133 -13.34 5.20 -2.38
CA GLU A 133 -14.25 5.60 -1.30
C GLU A 133 -14.73 4.41 -0.46
N PHE A 134 -15.04 3.29 -1.12
CA PHE A 134 -15.45 2.06 -0.43
C PHE A 134 -14.32 1.44 0.41
N ASN A 135 -13.08 1.43 -0.10
CA ASN A 135 -11.96 0.79 0.57
C ASN A 135 -11.28 1.68 1.62
N TYR A 136 -11.34 2.99 1.43
CA TYR A 136 -10.64 4.00 2.24
C TYR A 136 -11.65 4.99 2.80
N GLY A 137 -12.44 4.56 3.79
CA GLY A 137 -13.44 5.41 4.45
C GLY A 137 -12.81 6.56 5.26
N PRO A 138 -13.63 7.52 5.71
CA PRO A 138 -13.15 8.70 6.43
C PRO A 138 -12.85 8.46 7.92
N GLU A 139 -13.10 7.27 8.44
CA GLU A 139 -12.97 6.97 9.85
C GLU A 139 -11.72 6.14 10.15
N SER A 140 -10.87 6.66 11.04
CA SER A 140 -9.70 5.95 11.55
C SER A 140 -10.11 4.77 12.43
N ASN A 141 -9.31 3.71 12.42
CA ASN A 141 -9.53 2.55 13.28
C ASN A 141 -8.21 1.87 13.63
N VAL A 142 -8.24 1.11 14.74
CA VAL A 142 -7.14 0.23 15.14
C VAL A 142 -7.69 -1.20 15.19
N ARG A 143 -6.97 -2.13 14.61
CA ARG A 143 -7.35 -3.53 14.47
C ARG A 143 -6.35 -4.43 15.15
N SER A 144 -6.85 -5.46 15.80
CA SER A 144 -6.11 -6.42 16.60
C SER A 144 -6.52 -7.86 16.24
N LYS A 145 -5.96 -8.83 16.93
CA LYS A 145 -6.31 -10.24 16.76
C LYS A 145 -7.80 -10.53 17.04
N ALA A 146 -8.44 -9.78 17.92
CA ALA A 146 -9.86 -9.94 18.22
C ALA A 146 -10.75 -9.60 17.01
N ASP A 147 -10.31 -8.65 16.18
CA ASP A 147 -11.06 -8.18 15.02
C ASP A 147 -11.03 -9.17 13.84
N VAL A 148 -10.11 -10.13 13.84
CA VAL A 148 -9.99 -11.14 12.76
C VAL A 148 -11.28 -11.97 12.64
N VAL A 149 -11.95 -12.25 13.74
CA VAL A 149 -13.19 -13.04 13.76
C VAL A 149 -14.32 -12.34 12.99
N THR A 150 -14.42 -11.01 13.11
CA THR A 150 -15.50 -10.22 12.51
C THR A 150 -15.14 -9.64 11.16
N MET A 151 -13.87 -9.21 10.99
CA MET A 151 -13.39 -8.52 9.79
C MET A 151 -12.71 -9.44 8.77
N GLY A 152 -12.34 -10.67 9.18
CA GLY A 152 -11.60 -11.59 8.32
C GLY A 152 -10.29 -10.97 7.85
N ILE A 153 -9.98 -11.12 6.55
CA ILE A 153 -8.76 -10.60 5.91
C ILE A 153 -8.61 -9.07 6.04
N LYS A 154 -9.70 -8.33 6.22
CA LYS A 154 -9.64 -6.87 6.41
C LYS A 154 -8.95 -6.46 7.71
N ALA A 155 -8.90 -7.34 8.71
CA ALA A 155 -8.11 -7.07 9.91
C ALA A 155 -6.62 -6.85 9.59
N TYR A 156 -6.13 -7.43 8.51
CA TYR A 156 -4.75 -7.35 8.02
C TYR A 156 -4.54 -6.29 6.92
N PHE A 157 -5.56 -5.46 6.66
CA PHE A 157 -5.45 -4.47 5.60
C PHE A 157 -4.39 -3.41 5.96
N ALA A 158 -3.38 -3.29 5.13
CA ALA A 158 -2.37 -2.25 5.14
C ALA A 158 -1.98 -1.93 3.69
N THR A 159 -1.28 -0.82 3.47
CA THR A 159 -0.84 -0.44 2.12
C THR A 159 0.45 0.36 2.18
N ASP A 160 1.50 -0.13 1.51
CA ASP A 160 2.79 0.55 1.39
C ASP A 160 2.82 1.68 0.36
N VAL A 161 1.66 1.98 -0.20
CA VAL A 161 1.46 3.27 -0.90
C VAL A 161 1.65 4.44 0.07
N CYS A 162 1.23 4.25 1.33
CA CYS A 162 1.31 5.24 2.40
C CYS A 162 1.23 4.53 3.76
N SER A 163 2.37 4.08 4.27
CA SER A 163 2.46 3.30 5.51
C SER A 163 3.58 3.77 6.43
N ALA A 164 3.47 3.39 7.70
CA ALA A 164 4.52 3.57 8.70
C ALA A 164 4.63 2.30 9.56
N TYR A 165 5.86 1.97 9.93
CA TYR A 165 6.20 0.79 10.71
C TYR A 165 7.06 1.17 11.92
N ARG A 166 6.75 0.62 13.09
CA ARG A 166 7.67 0.65 14.24
C ARG A 166 8.85 -0.28 13.92
N ARG A 167 10.05 0.30 13.72
CA ARG A 167 11.24 -0.41 13.26
C ARG A 167 11.59 -1.62 14.14
N SER A 168 11.52 -1.49 15.47
CA SER A 168 11.84 -2.59 16.39
C SER A 168 10.92 -3.80 16.19
N ALA A 169 9.61 -3.59 16.15
CA ALA A 169 8.63 -4.66 15.92
C ALA A 169 8.74 -5.24 14.50
N TYR A 170 9.00 -4.41 13.49
CA TYR A 170 9.22 -4.89 12.13
C TYR A 170 10.39 -5.87 12.05
N ILE A 171 11.52 -5.55 12.70
CA ILE A 171 12.71 -6.41 12.75
C ILE A 171 12.42 -7.69 13.54
N GLU A 172 11.76 -7.58 14.70
CA GLU A 172 11.34 -8.72 15.53
C GLU A 172 10.48 -9.72 14.76
N LEU A 173 9.54 -9.22 13.93
CA LEU A 173 8.66 -10.01 13.10
C LEU A 173 9.31 -10.58 11.83
N GLY A 174 10.60 -10.33 11.61
CA GLY A 174 11.38 -10.87 10.50
C GLY A 174 11.21 -10.14 9.17
N GLY A 175 10.63 -8.93 9.18
CA GLY A 175 10.46 -8.10 7.99
C GLY A 175 9.49 -8.67 6.94
N PHE A 176 9.47 -8.05 5.76
CA PHE A 176 8.60 -8.47 4.65
C PHE A 176 9.04 -9.82 4.05
N GLY A 177 10.36 -10.00 3.88
CA GLY A 177 10.90 -11.12 3.13
C GLY A 177 10.68 -10.97 1.61
N LYS A 178 11.00 -12.04 0.87
CA LYS A 178 10.84 -12.04 -0.60
C LYS A 178 9.36 -12.19 -0.96
N THR A 179 8.77 -11.11 -1.45
CA THR A 179 7.39 -11.07 -1.93
C THR A 179 7.30 -10.19 -3.16
N ASP A 180 6.55 -10.67 -4.16
CA ASP A 180 6.34 -9.93 -5.41
C ASP A 180 5.17 -8.96 -5.29
N MET A 181 4.30 -9.12 -4.28
CA MET A 181 3.11 -8.29 -4.04
C MET A 181 2.52 -8.55 -2.64
N SER A 182 1.85 -7.54 -2.07
CA SER A 182 1.12 -7.62 -0.80
C SER A 182 1.99 -7.92 0.42
N GLU A 183 3.24 -7.46 0.40
CA GLU A 183 4.18 -7.48 1.51
C GLU A 183 3.60 -6.75 2.74
N ASP A 184 2.88 -5.67 2.50
CA ASP A 184 2.15 -4.86 3.48
C ASP A 184 1.10 -5.68 4.26
N MET A 185 0.25 -6.41 3.54
CA MET A 185 -0.75 -7.29 4.15
C MET A 185 -0.07 -8.44 4.94
N LEU A 186 1.01 -9.00 4.40
CA LEU A 186 1.75 -10.07 5.08
C LEU A 186 2.33 -9.58 6.40
N MET A 187 2.94 -8.40 6.41
CA MET A 187 3.50 -7.81 7.63
C MET A 187 2.40 -7.45 8.64
N ALA A 188 1.28 -6.90 8.18
CA ALA A 188 0.13 -6.63 9.04
C ALA A 188 -0.43 -7.92 9.66
N ALA A 189 -0.49 -9.02 8.89
CA ALA A 189 -0.91 -10.31 9.41
C ALA A 189 0.08 -10.90 10.43
N LYS A 190 1.38 -10.80 10.19
CA LYS A 190 2.42 -11.17 11.17
C LYS A 190 2.25 -10.37 12.46
N ALA A 191 2.07 -9.05 12.37
CA ALA A 191 1.90 -8.17 13.52
C ALA A 191 0.65 -8.55 14.35
N VAL A 192 -0.51 -8.67 13.71
CA VAL A 192 -1.76 -9.03 14.38
C VAL A 192 -1.69 -10.43 15.01
N ASN A 193 -1.11 -11.40 14.33
CA ASN A 193 -0.96 -12.77 14.84
C ASN A 193 0.01 -12.84 16.03
N ALA A 194 1.01 -11.96 16.07
CA ALA A 194 1.94 -11.80 17.21
C ALA A 194 1.36 -11.01 18.39
N GLY A 195 0.11 -10.50 18.29
CA GLY A 195 -0.56 -9.77 19.37
C GLY A 195 -0.41 -8.25 19.31
N TYR A 196 0.24 -7.72 18.28
CA TYR A 196 0.28 -6.29 17.98
C TYR A 196 -1.01 -5.80 17.31
N SER A 197 -1.10 -4.50 17.10
CA SER A 197 -2.22 -3.85 16.43
C SER A 197 -1.77 -3.13 15.16
N VAL A 198 -2.70 -3.00 14.21
CA VAL A 198 -2.54 -2.28 12.95
C VAL A 198 -3.54 -1.14 12.88
N ALA A 199 -3.08 0.06 12.59
CA ALA A 199 -3.93 1.24 12.47
C ALA A 199 -4.23 1.59 11.00
N TYR A 200 -5.40 2.14 10.78
CA TYR A 200 -5.76 2.91 9.62
C TYR A 200 -5.93 4.36 10.06
N ALA A 201 -5.10 5.25 9.54
CA ALA A 201 -5.08 6.67 9.84
C ALA A 201 -5.79 7.44 8.71
N ALA A 202 -7.09 7.68 8.85
CA ALA A 202 -7.93 8.26 7.80
C ALA A 202 -7.55 9.72 7.45
N ASP A 203 -6.93 10.44 8.41
CA ASP A 203 -6.47 11.81 8.21
C ASP A 203 -5.10 11.90 7.53
N ALA A 204 -4.37 10.78 7.43
CA ALA A 204 -3.13 10.70 6.66
C ALA A 204 -3.45 10.43 5.18
N CYS A 205 -3.80 11.48 4.44
CA CYS A 205 -4.32 11.35 3.08
C CYS A 205 -3.22 11.49 2.02
N VAL A 206 -3.30 10.63 0.99
CA VAL A 206 -2.52 10.78 -0.25
C VAL A 206 -3.44 10.64 -1.47
N HIS A 207 -3.17 11.41 -2.52
CA HIS A 207 -3.79 11.19 -3.83
C HIS A 207 -3.05 10.08 -4.56
N HIS A 208 -3.75 8.95 -4.78
CA HIS A 208 -3.20 7.78 -5.48
C HIS A 208 -4.34 6.95 -6.09
N SER A 209 -4.33 6.78 -7.39
CA SER A 209 -5.22 5.88 -8.11
C SER A 209 -4.63 5.49 -9.46
N HIS A 210 -5.11 4.40 -10.04
CA HIS A 210 -4.72 3.93 -11.37
C HIS A 210 -5.95 3.57 -12.17
N ASN A 211 -6.03 4.08 -13.38
CA ASN A 211 -7.04 3.69 -14.37
C ASN A 211 -6.60 2.42 -15.12
N LEU A 212 -6.49 1.30 -14.39
CA LEU A 212 -6.01 0.04 -14.98
C LEU A 212 -6.95 -0.46 -16.08
N THR A 213 -6.36 -0.97 -17.14
CA THR A 213 -7.09 -1.75 -18.14
C THR A 213 -7.51 -3.11 -17.58
N PRO A 214 -8.53 -3.78 -18.14
CA PRO A 214 -8.91 -5.13 -17.70
C PRO A 214 -7.75 -6.15 -17.75
N ALA A 215 -6.83 -6.02 -18.71
CA ALA A 215 -5.66 -6.89 -18.81
C ALA A 215 -4.65 -6.66 -17.67
N GLU A 216 -4.39 -5.42 -17.30
CA GLU A 216 -3.54 -5.06 -16.16
C GLU A 216 -4.18 -5.50 -14.85
N GLN A 217 -5.49 -5.29 -14.72
CA GLN A 217 -6.27 -5.70 -13.56
C GLN A 217 -6.25 -7.23 -13.38
N TYR A 218 -6.35 -7.99 -14.49
CA TYR A 218 -6.19 -9.44 -14.46
C TYR A 218 -4.80 -9.85 -13.96
N ARG A 219 -3.72 -9.26 -14.53
CA ARG A 219 -2.33 -9.55 -14.14
C ARG A 219 -2.08 -9.24 -12.66
N ARG A 220 -2.56 -8.10 -12.17
CA ARG A 220 -2.45 -7.71 -10.77
C ARG A 220 -3.17 -8.73 -9.87
N ASN A 221 -4.41 -9.09 -10.21
CA ASN A 221 -5.17 -10.05 -9.41
C ASN A 221 -4.66 -11.49 -9.52
N TYR A 222 -3.99 -11.85 -10.63
CA TYR A 222 -3.27 -13.11 -10.74
C TYR A 222 -2.14 -13.18 -9.70
N ALA A 223 -1.34 -12.14 -9.56
CA ALA A 223 -0.28 -12.06 -8.55
C ALA A 223 -0.85 -12.09 -7.11
N ILE A 224 -1.93 -11.34 -6.85
CA ILE A 224 -2.65 -11.38 -5.56
C ILE A 224 -3.17 -12.79 -5.27
N GLY A 225 -3.75 -13.48 -6.24
CA GLY A 225 -4.23 -14.85 -6.08
C GLY A 225 -3.12 -15.83 -5.72
N ARG A 226 -1.95 -15.72 -6.35
CA ARG A 226 -0.75 -16.50 -6.00
C ARG A 226 -0.30 -16.23 -4.57
N PHE A 227 -0.20 -14.95 -4.19
CA PHE A 227 0.17 -14.53 -2.85
C PHE A 227 -0.77 -15.11 -1.78
N LEU A 228 -2.07 -14.97 -1.95
CA LEU A 228 -3.07 -15.45 -1.00
C LEU A 228 -3.05 -16.97 -0.83
N GLU A 229 -2.81 -17.71 -1.91
CA GLU A 229 -2.66 -19.16 -1.84
C GLU A 229 -1.35 -19.56 -1.17
N ALA A 230 -0.26 -18.84 -1.44
CA ALA A 230 1.05 -19.11 -0.86
C ALA A 230 1.10 -18.84 0.66
N ASN A 231 0.36 -17.82 1.13
CA ASN A 231 0.39 -17.34 2.51
C ASN A 231 -0.91 -17.61 3.28
N GLY A 232 -1.74 -18.56 2.82
CA GLY A 232 -3.05 -18.85 3.40
C GLY A 232 -3.03 -19.22 4.89
N GLU A 233 -1.94 -19.80 5.39
CA GLU A 233 -1.76 -20.12 6.81
C GLU A 233 -1.61 -18.88 7.69
N ILE A 234 -0.98 -17.82 7.17
CA ILE A 234 -0.71 -16.57 7.90
C ILE A 234 -1.90 -15.61 7.78
N VAL A 235 -2.43 -15.46 6.55
CA VAL A 235 -3.48 -14.48 6.23
C VAL A 235 -4.89 -15.02 6.49
N GLY A 236 -5.04 -16.35 6.63
CA GLY A 236 -6.34 -17.01 6.82
C GLY A 236 -7.16 -17.11 5.53
N CYS A 237 -8.10 -18.07 5.50
CA CYS A 237 -8.92 -18.34 4.32
C CYS A 237 -10.33 -17.71 4.37
N SER A 238 -10.60 -16.73 5.26
CA SER A 238 -11.96 -16.28 5.55
C SER A 238 -12.41 -15.04 4.77
N SER A 239 -13.61 -15.11 4.23
CA SER A 239 -14.55 -14.03 3.84
C SER A 239 -14.18 -13.01 2.75
N GLU A 240 -13.14 -13.18 1.92
CA GLU A 240 -12.87 -12.29 0.77
C GLU A 240 -14.10 -12.15 -0.16
N VAL A 241 -14.87 -13.21 -0.32
CA VAL A 241 -16.06 -13.23 -1.20
C VAL A 241 -17.16 -12.30 -0.69
N GLY A 242 -17.33 -12.17 0.62
CA GLY A 242 -18.33 -11.29 1.22
C GLY A 242 -18.05 -9.82 0.94
N GLU A 243 -16.78 -9.40 1.10
CA GLU A 243 -16.35 -8.03 0.84
C GLU A 243 -16.41 -7.67 -0.65
N GLY A 244 -15.97 -8.55 -1.52
CA GLY A 244 -16.10 -8.36 -2.97
C GLY A 244 -17.57 -8.15 -3.39
N ARG A 245 -18.51 -8.93 -2.82
CA ARG A 245 -19.95 -8.74 -3.09
C ARG A 245 -20.47 -7.40 -2.58
N ARG A 246 -20.03 -6.94 -1.38
CA ARG A 246 -20.40 -5.62 -0.85
C ARG A 246 -19.89 -4.50 -1.73
N LEU A 247 -18.62 -4.55 -2.16
CA LEU A 247 -18.04 -3.60 -3.10
C LEU A 247 -18.85 -3.53 -4.41
N VAL A 248 -19.06 -4.68 -5.05
CA VAL A 248 -19.82 -4.74 -6.32
C VAL A 248 -21.20 -4.14 -6.16
N LYS A 249 -21.93 -4.51 -5.10
CA LYS A 249 -23.27 -3.98 -4.82
C LYS A 249 -23.26 -2.46 -4.60
N SER A 250 -22.32 -1.94 -3.81
CA SER A 250 -22.22 -0.51 -3.50
C SER A 250 -21.92 0.31 -4.74
N VAL A 251 -20.84 -0.02 -5.46
CA VAL A 251 -20.40 0.72 -6.64
C VAL A 251 -21.43 0.63 -7.78
N SER A 252 -21.98 -0.58 -8.03
CA SER A 252 -23.02 -0.76 -9.06
C SER A 252 -24.27 0.07 -8.78
N ARG A 253 -24.73 0.09 -7.50
CA ARG A 253 -25.91 0.90 -7.12
C ARG A 253 -25.66 2.39 -7.37
N GLN A 254 -24.49 2.89 -7.00
CA GLN A 254 -24.17 4.30 -7.17
C GLN A 254 -24.06 4.69 -8.64
N LEU A 255 -23.39 3.90 -9.47
CA LEU A 255 -23.25 4.15 -10.91
C LEU A 255 -24.60 4.11 -11.63
N LEU A 256 -25.50 3.19 -11.25
CA LEU A 256 -26.86 3.13 -11.80
C LEU A 256 -27.69 4.33 -11.35
N HIS A 257 -27.58 4.75 -10.09
CA HIS A 257 -28.26 5.94 -9.58
C HIS A 257 -27.80 7.23 -10.30
N GLU A 258 -26.50 7.31 -10.65
CA GLU A 258 -25.92 8.40 -11.43
C GLU A 258 -26.27 8.33 -12.94
N GLY A 259 -26.94 7.27 -13.39
CA GLY A 259 -27.23 7.03 -14.80
C GLY A 259 -25.98 6.75 -15.65
N ASN A 260 -24.85 6.43 -15.04
CA ASN A 260 -23.56 6.26 -15.71
C ASN A 260 -23.38 4.83 -16.22
N ILE A 261 -24.15 4.46 -17.25
CA ILE A 261 -24.17 3.09 -17.82
C ILE A 261 -22.79 2.70 -18.39
N ARG A 262 -22.05 3.66 -18.96
CA ARG A 262 -20.71 3.39 -19.52
C ARG A 262 -19.74 2.95 -18.43
N GLU A 263 -19.69 3.66 -17.31
CA GLU A 263 -18.82 3.31 -16.18
C GLU A 263 -19.31 2.04 -15.46
N PHE A 264 -20.63 1.81 -15.41
CA PHE A 264 -21.19 0.57 -14.90
C PHE A 264 -20.73 -0.65 -15.72
N ALA A 265 -20.80 -0.57 -17.07
CA ALA A 265 -20.30 -1.65 -17.93
C ALA A 265 -18.79 -1.87 -17.77
N ALA A 266 -18.00 -0.79 -17.72
CA ALA A 266 -16.57 -0.85 -17.52
C ALA A 266 -16.20 -1.47 -16.14
N PHE A 267 -16.92 -1.12 -15.08
CA PHE A 267 -16.78 -1.73 -13.76
C PHE A 267 -17.09 -3.25 -13.79
N GLY A 268 -18.09 -3.66 -14.58
CA GLY A 268 -18.39 -5.07 -14.80
C GLY A 268 -17.19 -5.84 -15.39
N PHE A 269 -16.55 -5.28 -16.43
CA PHE A 269 -15.32 -5.88 -17.00
C PHE A 269 -14.15 -5.90 -16.00
N ASP A 270 -13.97 -4.84 -15.22
CA ASP A 270 -12.97 -4.77 -14.16
C ASP A 270 -13.19 -5.87 -13.10
N CYS A 271 -14.43 -6.05 -12.63
CA CYS A 271 -14.78 -7.11 -11.67
C CYS A 271 -14.53 -8.51 -12.24
N CYS A 272 -14.86 -8.75 -13.51
CA CYS A 272 -14.56 -10.02 -14.18
C CYS A 272 -13.07 -10.29 -14.25
N ALA A 273 -12.27 -9.28 -14.64
CA ALA A 273 -10.82 -9.40 -14.70
C ALA A 273 -10.21 -9.72 -13.33
N ARG A 274 -10.67 -9.03 -12.26
CA ARG A 274 -10.26 -9.32 -10.87
C ARG A 274 -10.55 -10.77 -10.48
N LEU A 275 -11.78 -11.22 -10.70
CA LEU A 275 -12.20 -12.56 -10.31
C LEU A 275 -11.43 -13.65 -11.07
N LEU A 276 -11.31 -13.50 -12.40
CA LEU A 276 -10.61 -14.47 -13.25
C LEU A 276 -9.11 -14.51 -12.94
N GLY A 277 -8.48 -13.34 -12.77
CA GLY A 277 -7.07 -13.24 -12.39
C GLY A 277 -6.80 -13.92 -11.05
N ASN A 278 -7.55 -13.58 -10.00
CA ASN A 278 -7.38 -14.18 -8.67
C ASN A 278 -7.54 -15.71 -8.69
N ARG A 279 -8.58 -16.22 -9.34
CA ARG A 279 -8.80 -17.68 -9.48
C ARG A 279 -7.66 -18.37 -10.23
N ALA A 280 -7.18 -17.75 -11.32
CA ALA A 280 -6.08 -18.32 -12.10
C ALA A 280 -4.78 -18.35 -11.29
N GLY A 281 -4.47 -17.25 -10.57
CA GLY A 281 -3.30 -17.17 -9.70
C GLY A 281 -3.30 -18.21 -8.58
N ARG A 282 -4.43 -18.39 -7.89
CA ARG A 282 -4.57 -19.44 -6.87
C ARG A 282 -4.36 -20.85 -7.44
N ARG A 283 -4.93 -21.12 -8.63
CA ARG A 283 -4.75 -22.43 -9.30
C ARG A 283 -3.28 -22.68 -9.67
N ALA A 284 -2.57 -21.65 -10.14
CA ALA A 284 -1.16 -21.74 -10.49
C ALA A 284 -0.31 -22.08 -9.25
N ALA A 285 -0.50 -21.36 -8.15
CA ALA A 285 0.24 -21.57 -6.91
C ALA A 285 0.00 -22.98 -6.30
N ARG A 286 -1.24 -23.51 -6.39
CA ARG A 286 -1.54 -24.89 -5.97
C ARG A 286 -0.78 -25.94 -6.77
N LYS A 287 -0.64 -25.74 -8.09
CA LYS A 287 0.10 -26.68 -8.96
C LYS A 287 1.60 -26.69 -8.70
N GLU A 288 2.17 -25.57 -8.24
CA GLU A 288 3.59 -25.46 -7.91
C GLU A 288 3.94 -26.09 -6.55
N ARG A 289 2.93 -26.35 -5.70
CA ARG A 289 3.09 -27.03 -4.40
C ARG A 289 2.97 -28.56 -4.47
N LEU A 290 2.45 -29.09 -5.58
CA LEU A 290 2.31 -30.53 -5.87
C LEU A 290 3.52 -31.06 -6.63
#